data_abb40b61eed5d89bb840324dd19a68bf
#
_entry.id   abb40b61eed5d89bb840324dd19a68bf
#
_cell.length_a   1.000
_cell.length_b   1.000
_cell.length_c   1.000
_cell.angle_alpha   90.00
_cell.angle_beta   90.00
_cell.angle_gamma   90.00
#
_symmetry.space_group_name_H-M   'P 1'
#
loop_
_entity.id
_entity.type
_entity.pdbx_description
1 polymer ?
#
loop_
_entity_poly.entity_id
_entity_poly.type
_entity_poly.pdbx_seq_one_letter_code
_entity_poly.pdbx_strand_id
1 'polypeptide(L)'
;MRNIVITGGGMVNKGAQAMTMIAVHELRRRFPQHRIYLYSPVDLANKSLDKTVFNFDFTGWYPLKFAHCQHNVLLRAVTLFRNRKEFLEAEALYRNTDFIVDISGYALGSNWRAKICNDYLDILEFAQVFDIPVYLMPQSFGPFDFGTEHP
;
A
#
# COMPACT_ATOMS: atom_id res chain seq x y z
N MET A 1 -12.89 11.90 -8.84
CA MET A 1 -11.89 12.45 -7.88
C MET A 1 -10.71 11.52 -7.94
N ARG A 2 -9.49 12.03 -8.09
CA ARG A 2 -8.28 11.20 -8.21
C ARG A 2 -7.73 10.89 -6.82
N ASN A 3 -6.99 9.80 -6.70
CA ASN A 3 -6.47 9.30 -5.44
C ASN A 3 -4.94 9.30 -5.43
N ILE A 4 -4.38 9.42 -4.23
CA ILE A 4 -2.98 9.13 -3.93
C ILE A 4 -2.98 8.06 -2.85
N VAL A 5 -2.16 7.02 -3.02
CA VAL A 5 -2.01 5.95 -2.03
C VAL A 5 -0.63 6.06 -1.39
N ILE A 6 -0.59 6.07 -0.06
CA ILE A 6 0.65 6.00 0.72
C ILE A 6 0.84 4.55 1.16
N THR A 7 2.05 4.01 0.98
CA THR A 7 2.46 2.69 1.45
C THR A 7 3.64 2.79 2.40
N GLY A 8 3.89 1.74 3.18
CA GLY A 8 5.01 1.69 4.13
C GLY A 8 4.84 2.54 5.39
N GLY A 9 3.69 3.22 5.54
CA GLY A 9 3.33 3.98 6.73
C GLY A 9 2.48 3.19 7.71
N GLY A 10 2.08 3.84 8.81
CA GLY A 10 1.19 3.25 9.81
C GLY A 10 1.03 4.09 11.05
N MET A 11 0.07 3.72 11.91
CA MET A 11 -0.26 4.45 13.14
C MET A 11 0.25 3.77 14.42
N VAL A 12 0.63 2.49 14.36
CA VAL A 12 1.08 1.73 15.54
C VAL A 12 2.49 2.13 15.95
N ASN A 13 3.41 2.25 15.00
CA ASN A 13 4.79 2.66 15.26
C ASN A 13 4.90 4.19 15.20
N LYS A 14 5.47 4.81 16.24
CA LYS A 14 5.59 6.28 16.33
C LYS A 14 6.41 6.90 15.19
N GLY A 15 7.47 6.21 14.73
CA GLY A 15 8.25 6.65 13.58
C GLY A 15 7.44 6.60 12.28
N ALA A 16 6.76 5.48 12.03
CA ALA A 16 5.87 5.35 10.87
C ALA A 16 4.70 6.35 10.93
N GLN A 17 4.15 6.58 12.13
CA GLN A 17 3.11 7.59 12.34
C GLN A 17 3.59 8.98 11.96
N ALA A 18 4.76 9.39 12.44
CA ALA A 18 5.34 10.71 12.13
C ALA A 18 5.57 10.87 10.62
N MET A 19 6.18 9.87 9.96
CA MET A 19 6.39 9.87 8.52
C MET A 19 5.06 9.96 7.75
N THR A 20 4.05 9.19 8.17
CA THR A 20 2.71 9.23 7.55
C THR A 20 2.09 10.62 7.67
N MET A 21 2.12 11.23 8.84
CA MET A 21 1.54 12.55 9.05
C MET A 21 2.24 13.64 8.22
N ILE A 22 3.59 13.58 8.12
CA ILE A 22 4.37 14.51 7.28
C ILE A 22 4.01 14.30 5.81
N ALA A 23 3.98 13.06 5.33
CA ALA A 23 3.63 12.74 3.95
C ALA A 23 2.22 13.23 3.60
N VAL A 24 1.23 12.95 4.45
CA VAL A 24 -0.15 13.42 4.27
C VAL A 24 -0.21 14.95 4.21
N HIS A 25 0.48 15.63 5.13
CA HIS A 25 0.52 17.10 5.16
C HIS A 25 1.05 17.66 3.82
N GLU A 26 2.21 17.18 3.37
CA GLU A 26 2.82 17.65 2.12
C GLU A 26 1.98 17.30 0.87
N LEU A 27 1.40 16.11 0.84
CA LEU A 27 0.54 15.71 -0.26
C LEU A 27 -0.75 16.56 -0.32
N ARG A 28 -1.37 16.85 0.83
CA ARG A 28 -2.54 17.75 0.90
C ARG A 28 -2.21 19.13 0.40
N ARG A 29 -1.05 19.66 0.78
CA ARG A 29 -0.59 21.00 0.37
C ARG A 29 -0.37 21.08 -1.14
N ARG A 30 0.19 20.03 -1.74
CA ARG A 30 0.55 19.99 -3.18
C ARG A 30 -0.58 19.52 -4.08
N PHE A 31 -1.44 18.65 -3.57
CA PHE A 31 -2.51 17.99 -4.30
C PHE A 31 -3.86 18.11 -3.58
N PRO A 32 -4.38 19.35 -3.37
CA PRO A 32 -5.57 19.59 -2.53
C PRO A 32 -6.84 18.94 -3.07
N GLN A 33 -6.88 18.59 -4.36
CA GLN A 33 -8.04 17.98 -5.01
C GLN A 33 -8.03 16.44 -4.95
N HIS A 34 -6.96 15.81 -4.42
CA HIS A 34 -6.85 14.37 -4.33
C HIS A 34 -7.36 13.85 -2.99
N ARG A 35 -7.96 12.64 -3.02
CA ARG A 35 -8.16 11.85 -1.81
C ARG A 35 -6.88 11.10 -1.50
N ILE A 36 -6.51 11.08 -0.22
CA ILE A 36 -5.32 10.38 0.25
C ILE A 36 -5.77 9.14 0.99
N TYR A 37 -5.16 8.01 0.66
CA TYR A 37 -5.36 6.72 1.31
C TYR A 37 -4.05 6.23 1.90
N LEU A 38 -4.10 5.74 3.13
CA LEU A 38 -3.02 4.99 3.74
C LEU A 38 -3.31 3.49 3.58
N TYR A 39 -2.44 2.79 2.86
CA TYR A 39 -2.48 1.34 2.80
C TYR A 39 -1.87 0.76 4.09
N SER A 40 -2.72 0.36 5.01
CA SER A 40 -2.35 -0.27 6.28
C SER A 40 -3.45 -1.22 6.73
N PRO A 41 -3.38 -2.51 6.35
CA PRO A 41 -4.34 -3.51 6.79
C PRO A 41 -4.43 -3.63 8.31
N VAL A 42 -3.30 -3.45 8.99
CA VAL A 42 -3.22 -3.53 10.47
C VAL A 42 -4.02 -2.39 11.12
N ASP A 43 -3.82 -1.16 10.67
CA ASP A 43 -4.54 0.00 11.20
C ASP A 43 -6.02 -0.04 10.80
N LEU A 44 -6.32 -0.52 9.58
CA LEU A 44 -7.70 -0.68 9.12
C LEU A 44 -8.47 -1.65 10.03
N ALA A 45 -7.85 -2.77 10.41
CA ALA A 45 -8.43 -3.77 11.30
C ALA A 45 -8.47 -3.34 12.78
N ASN A 46 -7.67 -2.33 13.17
CA ASN A 46 -7.57 -1.87 14.55
C ASN A 46 -8.84 -1.10 14.94
N LYS A 47 -9.68 -1.73 15.79
CA LYS A 47 -10.92 -1.16 16.29
C LYS A 47 -10.71 -0.07 17.35
N SER A 48 -9.54 -0.04 17.99
CA SER A 48 -9.21 0.97 19.00
C SER A 48 -8.71 2.28 18.38
N LEU A 49 -8.41 2.27 17.09
CA LEU A 49 -7.98 3.46 16.37
C LEU A 49 -9.22 4.23 15.87
N ASP A 50 -9.42 5.42 16.39
CA ASP A 50 -10.44 6.33 15.85
C ASP A 50 -9.96 6.90 14.51
N LYS A 51 -10.49 6.33 13.42
CA LYS A 51 -10.10 6.71 12.06
C LYS A 51 -10.70 8.04 11.61
N THR A 52 -11.72 8.53 12.31
CA THR A 52 -12.43 9.76 11.94
C THR A 52 -11.64 11.03 12.24
N VAL A 53 -10.64 10.92 13.11
CA VAL A 53 -9.76 12.07 13.46
C VAL A 53 -8.72 12.38 12.39
N PHE A 54 -8.54 11.50 11.41
CA PHE A 54 -7.57 11.69 10.33
C PHE A 54 -8.23 12.33 9.10
N ASN A 55 -7.46 13.15 8.41
CA ASN A 55 -7.87 13.77 7.15
C ASN A 55 -7.50 12.94 5.91
N PHE A 56 -7.36 11.63 6.07
CA PHE A 56 -7.12 10.64 5.03
C PHE A 56 -7.88 9.34 5.35
N ASP A 57 -8.07 8.51 4.35
CA ASP A 57 -8.76 7.24 4.49
C ASP A 57 -7.77 6.07 4.63
N PHE A 58 -8.22 4.96 5.23
CA PHE A 58 -7.43 3.73 5.33
C PHE A 58 -7.90 2.73 4.30
N THR A 59 -6.96 1.99 3.71
CA THR A 59 -7.25 0.85 2.85
C THR A 59 -6.45 -0.36 3.27
N GLY A 60 -7.02 -1.55 3.14
CA GLY A 60 -6.43 -2.80 3.59
C GLY A 60 -6.47 -3.91 2.55
N TRP A 61 -6.94 -3.62 1.34
CA TRP A 61 -6.95 -4.64 0.29
C TRP A 61 -5.54 -5.01 -0.14
N TYR A 62 -5.23 -6.30 -0.17
CA TYR A 62 -3.93 -6.79 -0.57
C TYR A 62 -3.71 -6.57 -2.07
N PRO A 63 -2.73 -5.74 -2.50
CA PRO A 63 -2.51 -5.44 -3.91
C PRO A 63 -2.28 -6.68 -4.75
N LEU A 64 -1.46 -7.63 -4.27
CA LEU A 64 -1.15 -8.85 -5.01
C LEU A 64 -2.38 -9.71 -5.30
N LYS A 65 -3.26 -9.90 -4.32
CA LYS A 65 -4.52 -10.63 -4.56
C LYS A 65 -5.36 -9.98 -5.64
N PHE A 66 -5.37 -8.65 -5.66
CA PHE A 66 -6.06 -7.89 -6.67
C PHE A 66 -5.40 -8.04 -8.05
N ALA A 67 -4.08 -7.94 -8.15
CA ALA A 67 -3.34 -8.11 -9.40
C ALA A 67 -3.51 -9.53 -9.97
N HIS A 68 -3.38 -10.57 -9.15
CA HIS A 68 -3.65 -11.96 -9.56
C HIS A 68 -5.08 -12.15 -10.06
N CYS A 69 -6.06 -11.51 -9.43
CA CYS A 69 -7.44 -11.56 -9.92
C CYS A 69 -7.61 -10.91 -11.30
N GLN A 70 -6.78 -9.94 -11.66
CA GLN A 70 -6.81 -9.33 -12.99
C GLN A 70 -6.24 -10.26 -14.07
N HIS A 71 -5.20 -11.04 -13.77
CA HIS A 71 -4.56 -11.96 -14.70
C HIS A 71 -5.24 -13.33 -14.78
N ASN A 72 -5.89 -13.78 -13.72
CA ASN A 72 -6.55 -15.08 -13.65
C ASN A 72 -8.07 -14.92 -13.62
N VAL A 73 -8.72 -15.21 -14.76
CA VAL A 73 -10.17 -15.06 -14.94
C VAL A 73 -10.98 -15.90 -13.93
N LEU A 74 -10.53 -17.11 -13.62
CA LEU A 74 -11.22 -17.98 -12.67
C LEU A 74 -11.10 -17.44 -11.25
N LEU A 75 -9.91 -17.04 -10.84
CA LEU A 75 -9.68 -16.46 -9.51
C LEU A 75 -10.42 -15.15 -9.34
N ARG A 76 -10.46 -14.32 -10.38
CA ARG A 76 -11.27 -13.09 -10.42
C ARG A 76 -12.75 -13.39 -10.24
N ALA A 77 -13.29 -14.39 -10.96
CA ALA A 77 -14.68 -14.80 -10.84
C ALA A 77 -15.03 -15.28 -9.43
N VAL A 78 -14.17 -16.11 -8.83
CA VAL A 78 -14.34 -16.60 -7.45
C VAL A 78 -14.27 -15.43 -6.45
N THR A 79 -13.33 -14.52 -6.60
CA THR A 79 -13.18 -13.37 -5.70
C THR A 79 -14.36 -12.40 -5.83
N LEU A 80 -14.83 -12.14 -7.05
CA LEU A 80 -16.03 -11.35 -7.31
C LEU A 80 -17.28 -11.97 -6.68
N PHE A 81 -17.38 -13.29 -6.70
CA PHE A 81 -18.52 -13.98 -6.09
C PHE A 81 -18.50 -13.90 -4.55
N ARG A 82 -17.34 -14.11 -3.94
CA ARG A 82 -17.19 -14.18 -2.47
C ARG A 82 -17.06 -12.82 -1.80
N ASN A 83 -16.34 -11.88 -2.43
CA ASN A 83 -15.99 -10.58 -1.83
C ASN A 83 -16.25 -9.42 -2.81
N ARG A 84 -17.40 -9.46 -3.48
CA ARG A 84 -17.74 -8.54 -4.58
C ARG A 84 -17.58 -7.07 -4.20
N LYS A 85 -18.09 -6.69 -3.04
CA LYS A 85 -18.06 -5.28 -2.61
C LYS A 85 -16.63 -4.80 -2.42
N GLU A 86 -15.84 -5.52 -1.64
CA GLU A 86 -14.44 -5.17 -1.35
C GLU A 86 -13.58 -5.16 -2.61
N PHE A 87 -13.82 -6.11 -3.52
CA PHE A 87 -13.11 -6.17 -4.80
C PHE A 87 -13.42 -4.94 -5.66
N LEU A 88 -14.69 -4.58 -5.80
CA LEU A 88 -15.09 -3.43 -6.63
C LEU A 88 -14.63 -2.10 -6.02
N GLU A 89 -14.63 -1.99 -4.68
CA GLU A 89 -14.10 -0.81 -3.98
C GLU A 89 -12.59 -0.68 -4.19
N ALA A 90 -11.84 -1.76 -4.07
CA ALA A 90 -10.41 -1.78 -4.34
C ALA A 90 -10.11 -1.45 -5.82
N GLU A 91 -10.83 -2.07 -6.75
CA GLU A 91 -10.67 -1.79 -8.18
C GLU A 91 -10.96 -0.31 -8.49
N ALA A 92 -12.04 0.24 -7.96
CA ALA A 92 -12.39 1.64 -8.14
C ALA A 92 -11.36 2.59 -7.55
N LEU A 93 -10.81 2.25 -6.37
CA LEU A 93 -9.74 3.01 -5.74
C LEU A 93 -8.51 3.08 -6.66
N TYR A 94 -7.99 1.93 -7.06
CA TYR A 94 -6.73 1.87 -7.80
C TYR A 94 -6.83 2.37 -9.24
N ARG A 95 -7.95 2.14 -9.93
CA ARG A 95 -8.19 2.74 -11.26
C ARG A 95 -8.23 4.27 -11.25
N ASN A 96 -8.52 4.85 -10.09
CA ASN A 96 -8.53 6.29 -9.88
C ASN A 96 -7.27 6.79 -9.16
N THR A 97 -6.26 5.96 -8.96
CA THR A 97 -4.99 6.33 -8.32
C THR A 97 -4.05 6.93 -9.36
N ASP A 98 -3.59 8.15 -9.09
CA ASP A 98 -2.63 8.84 -9.96
C ASP A 98 -1.20 8.37 -9.70
N PHE A 99 -0.86 8.13 -8.43
CA PHE A 99 0.44 7.60 -8.04
C PHE A 99 0.42 7.04 -6.62
N ILE A 100 1.42 6.23 -6.35
CA ILE A 100 1.70 5.67 -5.02
C ILE A 100 2.94 6.37 -4.45
N VAL A 101 2.94 6.67 -3.16
CA VAL A 101 4.11 7.18 -2.43
C VAL A 101 4.48 6.17 -1.36
N ASP A 102 5.66 5.58 -1.49
CA ASP A 102 6.20 4.67 -0.49
C ASP A 102 7.08 5.42 0.51
N ILE A 103 6.72 5.30 1.78
CA ILE A 103 7.41 5.94 2.91
C ILE A 103 8.01 4.92 3.88
N SER A 104 8.25 3.69 3.43
CA SER A 104 8.70 2.60 4.30
C SER A 104 10.05 2.85 4.98
N GLY A 105 10.89 3.71 4.40
CA GLY A 105 12.22 4.08 4.91
C GLY A 105 13.25 2.97 4.81
N TYR A 106 12.89 1.72 5.08
CA TYR A 106 13.72 0.53 4.92
C TYR A 106 12.82 -0.70 4.74
N ALA A 107 12.56 -1.10 3.50
CA ALA A 107 11.68 -2.22 3.19
C ALA A 107 12.40 -3.42 2.56
N LEU A 108 13.56 -3.19 1.91
CA LEU A 108 14.32 -4.23 1.22
C LEU A 108 15.70 -4.43 1.83
N GLY A 109 15.96 -5.63 2.31
CA GLY A 109 17.25 -6.03 2.87
C GLY A 109 17.15 -7.34 3.62
N SER A 110 18.28 -8.06 3.76
CA SER A 110 18.36 -9.35 4.42
C SER A 110 18.07 -9.32 5.93
N ASN A 111 18.01 -8.13 6.53
CA ASN A 111 17.59 -7.97 7.93
C ASN A 111 16.06 -8.16 8.13
N TRP A 112 15.28 -8.19 7.05
CA TRP A 112 13.85 -8.43 7.08
C TRP A 112 13.51 -9.88 6.73
N ARG A 113 12.41 -10.36 7.30
CA ARG A 113 11.85 -11.66 6.87
C ARG A 113 11.44 -11.58 5.40
N ALA A 114 11.67 -12.66 4.65
CA ALA A 114 11.31 -12.76 3.23
C ALA A 114 9.87 -12.29 2.94
N LYS A 115 8.93 -12.57 3.86
CA LYS A 115 7.56 -12.11 3.72
C LYS A 115 7.43 -10.59 3.60
N ILE A 116 8.21 -9.82 4.36
CA ILE A 116 8.15 -8.33 4.32
C ILE A 116 8.69 -7.82 2.98
N CYS A 117 9.81 -8.41 2.53
CA CYS A 117 10.37 -8.08 1.23
C CYS A 117 9.38 -8.41 0.09
N ASN A 118 8.75 -9.58 0.15
CA ASN A 118 7.74 -9.97 -0.84
C ASN A 118 6.51 -9.06 -0.80
N ASP A 119 5.98 -8.75 0.38
CA ASP A 119 4.85 -7.81 0.51
C ASP A 119 5.16 -6.43 -0.13
N TYR A 120 6.43 -6.00 -0.07
CA TYR A 120 6.89 -4.78 -0.72
C TYR A 120 6.98 -4.93 -2.25
N LEU A 121 7.57 -6.02 -2.73
CA LEU A 121 7.67 -6.32 -4.17
C LEU A 121 6.29 -6.47 -4.79
N ASP A 122 5.35 -7.07 -4.08
CA ASP A 122 3.95 -7.21 -4.50
C ASP A 122 3.30 -5.85 -4.78
N ILE A 123 3.62 -4.82 -4.00
CA ILE A 123 3.12 -3.45 -4.23
C ILE A 123 3.68 -2.90 -5.54
N LEU A 124 4.95 -3.13 -5.82
CA LEU A 124 5.59 -2.64 -7.05
C LEU A 124 5.05 -3.37 -8.29
N GLU A 125 4.89 -4.70 -8.22
CA GLU A 125 4.29 -5.50 -9.29
C GLU A 125 2.85 -5.04 -9.55
N PHE A 126 2.07 -4.84 -8.51
CA PHE A 126 0.71 -4.32 -8.61
C PHE A 126 0.68 -2.95 -9.31
N ALA A 127 1.54 -2.03 -8.90
CA ALA A 127 1.62 -0.70 -9.51
C ALA A 127 1.95 -0.80 -11.01
N GLN A 128 2.85 -1.70 -11.39
CA GLN A 128 3.20 -1.97 -12.78
C GLN A 128 2.00 -2.49 -13.59
N VAL A 129 1.22 -3.43 -13.02
CA VAL A 129 0.02 -3.97 -13.69
C VAL A 129 -1.02 -2.91 -13.99
N PHE A 130 -1.15 -1.91 -13.13
CA PHE A 130 -2.12 -0.83 -13.28
C PHE A 130 -1.55 0.46 -13.88
N ASP A 131 -0.28 0.41 -14.31
CA ASP A 131 0.44 1.57 -14.85
C ASP A 131 0.41 2.78 -13.90
N ILE A 132 0.57 2.50 -12.59
CA ILE A 132 0.56 3.51 -11.54
C ILE A 132 2.01 3.87 -11.17
N PRO A 133 2.44 5.13 -11.33
CA PRO A 133 3.76 5.57 -10.91
C PRO A 133 3.97 5.38 -9.40
N VAL A 134 5.14 4.88 -9.00
CA VAL A 134 5.54 4.74 -7.59
C VAL A 134 6.69 5.68 -7.29
N TYR A 135 6.51 6.55 -6.32
CA TYR A 135 7.53 7.44 -5.80
C TYR A 135 8.06 6.88 -4.48
N LEU A 136 9.31 6.46 -4.48
CA LEU A 136 10.01 6.02 -3.28
C LEU A 136 10.58 7.25 -2.57
N MET A 137 10.14 7.48 -1.34
CA MET A 137 10.77 8.47 -0.47
C MET A 137 12.17 7.98 -0.08
N PRO A 138 13.06 8.84 0.43
CA PRO A 138 14.41 8.42 0.81
C PRO A 138 14.39 7.16 1.67
N GLN A 139 15.04 6.10 1.18
CA GLN A 139 15.04 4.77 1.77
C GLN A 139 16.47 4.21 1.85
N SER A 140 16.69 3.36 2.83
CA SER A 140 17.85 2.49 2.89
C SER A 140 17.55 1.15 2.23
N PHE A 141 18.49 0.63 1.45
CA PHE A 141 18.41 -0.68 0.82
C PHE A 141 19.61 -1.54 1.24
N GLY A 142 19.36 -2.83 1.46
CA GLY A 142 20.41 -3.78 1.83
C GLY A 142 20.63 -3.87 3.35
N PRO A 143 21.60 -4.63 3.82
CA PRO A 143 22.43 -5.51 3.00
C PRO A 143 21.60 -6.55 2.23
N PHE A 144 22.19 -7.14 1.16
CA PHE A 144 21.56 -8.20 0.36
C PHE A 144 22.40 -9.49 0.46
N ASP A 145 22.78 -9.81 1.66
CA ASP A 145 23.53 -11.00 2.05
C ASP A 145 22.58 -12.12 2.49
N PHE A 146 21.49 -12.30 1.74
CA PHE A 146 20.60 -13.43 1.96
C PHE A 146 21.41 -14.72 1.92
N GLY A 147 21.39 -15.50 3.01
CA GLY A 147 21.98 -16.84 3.01
C GLY A 147 21.35 -17.69 1.91
N THR A 148 22.06 -18.74 1.49
CA THR A 148 21.64 -19.66 0.42
C THR A 148 20.31 -20.39 0.69
N GLU A 149 19.69 -20.15 1.84
CA GLU A 149 18.39 -20.70 2.24
C GLU A 149 17.18 -19.84 1.86
N HIS A 150 17.41 -18.67 1.26
CA HIS A 150 16.34 -17.83 0.74
C HIS A 150 16.35 -17.88 -0.79
N PRO A 151 15.34 -18.54 -1.40
CA PRO A 151 15.17 -18.53 -2.83
C PRO A 151 14.83 -17.15 -3.34
#